data_a386deae97f304f649828ec58ab5c53c
#
_entry.id   a386deae97f304f649828ec58ab5c53c
#
_cell.length_a   1.000
_cell.length_b   1.000
_cell.length_c   1.000
_cell.angle_alpha   90.00
_cell.angle_beta   90.00
_cell.angle_gamma   90.00
#
_symmetry.space_group_name_H-M   'P 1'
#
loop_
_entity.id
_entity.type
_entity.pdbx_description
1 polymer ?
#
loop_
_entity_poly.entity_id
_entity_poly.type
_entity_poly.pdbx_seq_one_letter_code
_entity_poly.pdbx_strand_id
1 'polypeptide(L)'
;MIAKTQLQSIIAKYFLGEIEQIKWEIEDNHLNINFITPSNMVLGSVKCNDFQMEDAELAIYNTKKLANLISICSGDLILDLERQKEIITKLKIADESFNLEYALSDPLLIKKVGTAKPVDSWYVEIDLSSEEINNILRAKGAMSEVDHFLVTTTKDLDKQDVCELIFGDE
;
A
#
# COMPACT_ATOMS: atom_id res chain seq x y z
N MET A 1 -2.82 15.22 -13.40
CA MET A 1 -2.41 13.95 -14.06
C MET A 1 -1.48 13.18 -13.13
N ILE A 2 -1.56 11.85 -13.13
CA ILE A 2 -0.70 10.98 -12.34
C ILE A 2 -0.10 9.90 -13.24
N ALA A 3 1.19 9.58 -13.07
CA ALA A 3 1.80 8.48 -13.80
C ALA A 3 1.15 7.14 -13.41
N LYS A 4 0.81 6.30 -14.40
CA LYS A 4 0.25 4.97 -14.16
C LYS A 4 1.07 4.16 -13.16
N THR A 5 2.39 4.16 -13.30
CA THR A 5 3.31 3.44 -12.43
C THR A 5 3.25 3.92 -10.98
N GLN A 6 3.05 5.23 -10.77
CA GLN A 6 2.87 5.79 -9.42
C GLN A 6 1.58 5.29 -8.79
N LEU A 7 0.46 5.33 -9.52
CA LEU A 7 -0.83 4.84 -9.01
C LEU A 7 -0.81 3.34 -8.74
N GLN A 8 -0.19 2.55 -9.62
CA GLN A 8 0.03 1.12 -9.40
C GLN A 8 0.89 0.86 -8.15
N SER A 9 1.95 1.65 -7.94
CA SER A 9 2.79 1.53 -6.74
C SER A 9 2.02 1.86 -5.46
N ILE A 10 1.17 2.90 -5.48
CA ILE A 10 0.30 3.23 -4.34
C ILE A 10 -0.61 2.05 -4.00
N ILE A 11 -1.29 1.51 -5.00
CA ILE A 11 -2.21 0.37 -4.80
C ILE A 11 -1.46 -0.86 -4.29
N ALA A 12 -0.33 -1.20 -4.88
CA ALA A 12 0.46 -2.38 -4.48
C ALA A 12 0.90 -2.31 -3.01
N LYS A 13 1.22 -1.11 -2.51
CA LYS A 13 1.67 -0.90 -1.13
C LYS A 13 0.61 -1.20 -0.06
N TYR A 14 -0.66 -1.01 -0.36
CA TYR A 14 -1.72 -1.31 0.62
C TYR A 14 -2.50 -2.58 0.30
N PHE A 15 -2.60 -2.97 -0.98
CA PHE A 15 -3.41 -4.13 -1.38
C PHE A 15 -2.91 -5.43 -0.77
N LEU A 16 -1.58 -5.65 -0.76
CA LEU A 16 -0.90 -6.84 -0.20
C LEU A 16 -1.54 -8.18 -0.64
N GLY A 17 -2.28 -8.18 -1.77
CA GLY A 17 -2.99 -9.34 -2.30
C GLY A 17 -4.34 -9.67 -1.63
N GLU A 18 -4.73 -8.98 -0.57
CA GLU A 18 -5.90 -9.34 0.26
C GLU A 18 -6.80 -8.18 0.69
N ILE A 19 -6.32 -6.92 0.66
CA ILE A 19 -7.10 -5.77 1.13
C ILE A 19 -7.99 -5.24 0.00
N GLU A 20 -9.19 -5.73 -0.08
CA GLU A 20 -10.15 -5.37 -1.13
C GLU A 20 -10.89 -4.06 -0.86
N GLN A 21 -11.13 -3.73 0.41
CA GLN A 21 -11.91 -2.56 0.80
C GLN A 21 -11.05 -1.56 1.55
N ILE A 22 -11.02 -0.32 1.06
CA ILE A 22 -10.15 0.71 1.61
C ILE A 22 -10.72 2.12 1.36
N LYS A 23 -10.37 3.07 2.22
CA LYS A 23 -10.64 4.48 2.03
C LYS A 23 -9.40 5.21 1.55
N TRP A 24 -9.58 6.04 0.55
CA TRP A 24 -8.60 7.03 0.13
C TRP A 24 -9.04 8.39 0.67
N GLU A 25 -8.28 8.96 1.56
CA GLU A 25 -8.51 10.29 2.11
C GLU A 25 -7.61 11.28 1.35
N ILE A 26 -8.21 12.17 0.57
CA ILE A 26 -7.50 13.15 -0.27
C ILE A 26 -7.79 14.53 0.33
N GLU A 27 -6.75 15.25 0.71
CA GLU A 27 -6.82 16.58 1.30
C GLU A 27 -5.57 17.38 0.91
N ASP A 28 -5.74 18.60 0.45
CA ASP A 28 -4.64 19.51 0.07
C ASP A 28 -3.61 18.89 -0.88
N ASN A 29 -4.05 18.15 -1.91
CA ASN A 29 -3.20 17.38 -2.83
C ASN A 29 -2.38 16.25 -2.15
N HIS A 30 -2.78 15.80 -0.99
CA HIS A 30 -2.19 14.67 -0.31
C HIS A 30 -3.17 13.50 -0.29
N LEU A 31 -2.70 12.33 -0.66
CA LEU A 31 -3.46 11.08 -0.50
C LEU A 31 -2.94 10.35 0.73
N ASN A 32 -3.86 10.03 1.65
CA ASN A 32 -3.60 9.21 2.82
C ASN A 32 -4.46 7.95 2.76
N ILE A 33 -3.85 6.80 2.96
CA ILE A 33 -4.52 5.50 2.99
C ILE A 33 -4.04 4.75 4.23
N ASN A 34 -4.91 4.57 5.20
CA ASN A 34 -4.64 3.73 6.36
C ASN A 34 -5.26 2.36 6.14
N PHE A 35 -4.52 1.31 6.38
CA PHE A 35 -4.98 -0.05 6.13
C PHE A 35 -4.60 -1.01 7.26
N ILE A 36 -5.38 -2.07 7.38
CA ILE A 36 -5.10 -3.20 8.25
C ILE A 36 -5.45 -4.48 7.48
N THR A 37 -4.60 -5.48 7.55
CA THR A 37 -4.89 -6.78 6.92
C THR A 37 -6.08 -7.46 7.59
N PRO A 38 -6.83 -8.33 6.88
CA PRO A 38 -7.94 -9.09 7.46
C PRO A 38 -7.54 -9.91 8.70
N SER A 39 -6.30 -10.38 8.73
CA SER A 39 -5.69 -11.09 9.87
C SER A 39 -5.38 -10.18 11.07
N ASN A 40 -5.46 -8.85 10.90
CA ASN A 40 -5.01 -7.82 11.85
C ASN A 40 -3.51 -7.87 12.20
N MET A 41 -2.70 -8.54 11.40
CA MET A 41 -1.26 -8.70 11.66
C MET A 41 -0.43 -7.53 11.10
N VAL A 42 -0.91 -6.87 10.06
CA VAL A 42 -0.22 -5.71 9.46
C VAL A 42 -1.14 -4.50 9.51
N LEU A 43 -0.68 -3.47 10.20
CA LEU A 43 -1.28 -2.14 10.21
C LEU A 43 -0.31 -1.19 9.50
N GLY A 44 -0.78 -0.45 8.53
CA GLY A 44 0.09 0.45 7.78
C GLY A 44 -0.61 1.70 7.26
N SER A 45 0.19 2.59 6.72
CA SER A 45 -0.29 3.76 6.01
C SER A 45 0.53 4.01 4.75
N VAL A 46 -0.15 4.43 3.68
CA VAL A 46 0.46 4.92 2.45
C VAL A 46 0.17 6.41 2.35
N LYS A 47 1.20 7.21 2.12
CA LYS A 47 1.09 8.65 1.92
C LYS A 47 1.68 9.01 0.56
N CYS A 48 0.97 9.82 -0.19
CA CYS A 48 1.46 10.41 -1.43
C CYS A 48 1.28 11.93 -1.31
N ASN A 49 2.41 12.66 -1.37
CA ASN A 49 2.43 14.12 -1.24
C ASN A 49 2.29 14.68 -2.60
N ASP A 50 1.69 14.81 -3.40
CA ASP A 50 1.53 15.35 -4.76
C ASP A 50 0.53 14.50 -5.57
N PHE A 51 -0.61 14.31 -4.93
CA PHE A 51 -1.73 13.60 -5.53
C PHE A 51 -2.75 14.62 -6.03
N GLN A 52 -2.56 15.09 -7.26
CA GLN A 52 -3.36 16.16 -7.86
C GLN A 52 -4.80 15.71 -8.13
N MET A 53 -5.63 15.82 -7.12
CA MET A 53 -7.06 15.52 -7.16
C MET A 53 -7.80 16.45 -6.18
N GLU A 54 -9.09 16.72 -6.42
CA GLU A 54 -9.90 17.46 -5.48
C GLU A 54 -10.04 16.74 -4.13
N ASP A 55 -10.24 17.49 -3.06
CA ASP A 55 -10.44 16.96 -1.73
C ASP A 55 -11.66 16.03 -1.70
N ALA A 56 -11.42 14.80 -1.25
CA ALA A 56 -12.45 13.77 -1.30
C ALA A 56 -12.12 12.58 -0.39
N GLU A 57 -13.14 11.89 0.09
CA GLU A 57 -13.04 10.56 0.67
C GLU A 57 -13.61 9.53 -0.32
N LEU A 58 -12.75 8.65 -0.84
CA LEU A 58 -13.14 7.65 -1.82
C LEU A 58 -13.19 6.26 -1.18
N ALA A 59 -14.32 5.60 -1.33
CA ALA A 59 -14.53 4.26 -0.82
C ALA A 59 -14.29 3.21 -1.90
N ILE A 60 -13.09 2.66 -1.95
CA ILE A 60 -12.72 1.57 -2.85
C ILE A 60 -13.23 0.27 -2.25
N TYR A 61 -14.15 -0.41 -2.92
CA TYR A 61 -14.76 -1.66 -2.42
C TYR A 61 -14.15 -2.92 -3.03
N ASN A 62 -13.38 -2.79 -4.12
CA ASN A 62 -12.71 -3.91 -4.80
C ASN A 62 -11.41 -3.42 -5.41
N THR A 63 -10.35 -3.47 -4.62
CA THR A 63 -9.00 -3.01 -5.01
C THR A 63 -8.47 -3.77 -6.21
N LYS A 64 -8.70 -5.09 -6.28
CA LYS A 64 -8.26 -5.91 -7.41
C LYS A 64 -8.89 -5.45 -8.73
N LYS A 65 -10.19 -5.13 -8.72
CA LYS A 65 -10.88 -4.60 -9.91
C LYS A 65 -10.30 -3.25 -10.32
N LEU A 66 -10.04 -2.35 -9.36
CA LEU A 66 -9.41 -1.05 -9.63
C LEU A 66 -8.02 -1.23 -10.24
N ALA A 67 -7.19 -2.09 -9.66
CA ALA A 67 -5.86 -2.40 -10.17
C ALA A 67 -5.90 -2.96 -11.61
N ASN A 68 -6.86 -3.84 -11.90
CA ASN A 68 -7.05 -4.39 -13.25
C ASN A 68 -7.46 -3.31 -14.26
N LEU A 69 -8.36 -2.40 -13.90
CA LEU A 69 -8.73 -1.27 -14.77
C LEU A 69 -7.52 -0.38 -15.08
N ILE A 70 -6.72 -0.06 -14.07
CA ILE A 70 -5.50 0.74 -14.26
C ILE A 70 -4.47 -0.01 -15.11
N SER A 71 -4.42 -1.34 -15.03
CA SER A 71 -3.44 -2.15 -15.76
C SER A 71 -3.56 -2.04 -17.28
N ILE A 72 -4.77 -1.86 -17.81
CA ILE A 72 -5.03 -1.74 -19.25
C ILE A 72 -4.73 -0.34 -19.81
N CYS A 73 -4.65 0.67 -18.96
CA CYS A 73 -4.27 2.03 -19.37
C CYS A 73 -2.80 2.12 -19.75
N SER A 74 -2.41 3.21 -20.39
CA SER A 74 -1.04 3.52 -20.81
C SER A 74 -0.64 4.93 -20.36
N GLY A 75 0.63 5.11 -20.03
CA GLY A 75 1.17 6.46 -19.75
C GLY A 75 0.57 7.15 -18.52
N ASP A 76 0.35 8.44 -18.66
CA ASP A 76 -0.22 9.27 -17.60
C ASP A 76 -1.74 9.19 -17.59
N LEU A 77 -2.31 9.19 -16.38
CA LEU A 77 -3.73 9.05 -16.15
C LEU A 77 -4.35 10.39 -15.70
N ILE A 78 -5.52 10.67 -16.23
CA ILE A 78 -6.39 11.72 -15.73
C ILE A 78 -7.41 11.05 -14.82
N LEU A 79 -7.45 11.48 -13.57
CA LEU A 79 -8.43 11.04 -12.58
C LEU A 79 -9.45 12.15 -12.37
N ASP A 80 -10.72 11.78 -12.38
CA ASP A 80 -11.83 12.72 -12.16
C ASP A 80 -12.95 12.03 -11.36
N LEU A 81 -13.80 12.81 -10.68
CA LEU A 81 -14.86 12.30 -9.83
C LEU A 81 -16.23 12.61 -10.41
N GLU A 82 -17.06 11.59 -10.54
CA GLU A 82 -18.47 11.78 -10.85
C GLU A 82 -19.30 11.85 -9.57
N ARG A 83 -20.08 12.92 -9.45
CA ARG A 83 -20.96 13.16 -8.30
C ARG A 83 -22.42 13.07 -8.73
N GLN A 84 -23.23 12.46 -7.87
CA GLN A 84 -24.67 12.56 -7.93
C GLN A 84 -25.13 13.37 -6.71
N LYS A 85 -25.54 14.60 -6.92
CA LYS A 85 -25.73 15.63 -5.87
C LYS A 85 -24.39 15.87 -5.16
N GLU A 86 -24.30 15.58 -3.86
CA GLU A 86 -23.07 15.73 -3.06
C GLU A 86 -22.30 14.43 -2.87
N ILE A 87 -22.83 13.30 -3.38
CA ILE A 87 -22.23 11.98 -3.19
C ILE A 87 -21.33 11.64 -4.38
N ILE A 88 -20.09 11.28 -4.10
CA ILE A 88 -19.16 10.79 -5.11
C ILE A 88 -19.52 9.33 -5.42
N THR A 89 -19.88 9.06 -6.68
CA THR A 89 -20.37 7.75 -7.08
C THR A 89 -19.39 6.97 -7.94
N LYS A 90 -18.48 7.66 -8.65
CA LYS A 90 -17.51 7.00 -9.51
C LYS A 90 -16.17 7.74 -9.52
N LEU A 91 -15.13 6.96 -9.69
CA LEU A 91 -13.81 7.41 -10.10
C LEU A 91 -13.67 7.18 -11.60
N LYS A 92 -13.49 8.24 -12.36
CA LYS A 92 -13.18 8.20 -13.80
C LYS A 92 -11.67 8.13 -13.96
N ILE A 93 -11.22 7.27 -14.84
CA ILE A 93 -9.81 7.02 -15.13
C ILE A 93 -9.66 7.07 -16.64
N ALA A 94 -8.97 8.05 -17.14
CA ALA A 94 -8.77 8.22 -18.57
C ALA A 94 -7.30 8.32 -18.94
N ASP A 95 -6.97 7.79 -20.11
CA ASP A 95 -5.72 7.99 -20.81
C ASP A 95 -6.00 8.34 -22.28
N GLU A 96 -4.99 8.29 -23.15
CA GLU A 96 -5.15 8.55 -24.59
C GLU A 96 -6.08 7.53 -25.30
N SER A 97 -6.21 6.32 -24.76
CA SER A 97 -6.89 5.20 -25.40
C SER A 97 -8.16 4.76 -24.70
N PHE A 98 -8.25 4.98 -23.39
CA PHE A 98 -9.34 4.49 -22.54
C PHE A 98 -9.99 5.58 -21.75
N ASN A 99 -11.30 5.43 -21.55
CA ASN A 99 -12.09 6.20 -20.60
C ASN A 99 -12.88 5.19 -19.76
N LEU A 100 -12.43 4.97 -18.55
CA LEU A 100 -12.91 3.94 -17.65
C LEU A 100 -13.65 4.54 -16.47
N GLU A 101 -14.63 3.80 -15.97
CA GLU A 101 -15.38 4.17 -14.78
C GLU A 101 -15.28 3.07 -13.73
N TYR A 102 -14.89 3.47 -12.52
CA TYR A 102 -14.88 2.62 -11.36
C TYR A 102 -15.96 3.13 -10.39
N ALA A 103 -17.00 2.32 -10.13
CA ALA A 103 -18.02 2.66 -9.15
C ALA A 103 -17.41 2.66 -7.75
N LEU A 104 -17.73 3.68 -6.96
CA LEU A 104 -17.33 3.80 -5.57
C LEU A 104 -18.45 3.31 -4.65
N SER A 105 -18.09 2.86 -3.47
CA SER A 105 -19.03 2.54 -2.41
C SER A 105 -19.34 3.77 -1.56
N ASP A 106 -20.31 3.65 -0.67
CA ASP A 106 -20.52 4.65 0.37
C ASP A 106 -19.36 4.57 1.39
N PRO A 107 -18.67 5.69 1.68
CA PRO A 107 -17.61 5.71 2.69
C PRO A 107 -18.03 5.21 4.07
N LEU A 108 -19.30 5.34 4.43
CA LEU A 108 -19.82 4.84 5.71
C LEU A 108 -19.80 3.31 5.83
N LEU A 109 -19.78 2.60 4.70
CA LEU A 109 -19.76 1.13 4.67
C LEU A 109 -18.36 0.55 4.85
N ILE A 110 -17.32 1.34 4.64
CA ILE A 110 -15.93 0.91 4.81
C ILE A 110 -15.41 1.36 6.17
N LYS A 111 -14.95 0.39 6.96
CA LYS A 111 -14.41 0.67 8.30
C LYS A 111 -13.23 1.63 8.22
N LYS A 112 -13.27 2.70 8.98
CA LYS A 112 -12.12 3.58 9.14
C LYS A 112 -11.04 2.88 9.94
N VAL A 113 -9.84 2.85 9.39
CA VAL A 113 -8.65 2.29 10.05
C VAL A 113 -7.91 3.46 10.69
N GLY A 114 -7.61 3.33 11.98
CA GLY A 114 -6.81 4.33 12.70
C GLY A 114 -5.33 4.25 12.31
N THR A 115 -4.58 5.27 12.64
CA THR A 115 -3.12 5.29 12.50
C THR A 115 -2.47 4.46 13.61
N ALA A 116 -1.34 3.82 13.29
CA ALA A 116 -0.52 3.18 14.30
C ALA A 116 -0.05 4.24 15.34
N LYS A 117 -0.13 3.89 16.62
CA LYS A 117 0.46 4.73 17.66
C LYS A 117 1.99 4.66 17.54
N PRO A 118 2.70 5.78 17.62
CA PRO A 118 4.15 5.75 17.66
C PRO A 118 4.62 4.90 18.85
N VAL A 119 5.71 4.18 18.66
CA VAL A 119 6.38 3.45 19.74
C VAL A 119 7.39 4.42 20.37
N ASP A 120 7.31 4.61 21.67
CA ASP A 120 8.12 5.60 22.39
C ASP A 120 9.62 5.28 22.36
N SER A 121 9.98 3.97 22.33
CA SER A 121 11.35 3.51 22.20
C SER A 121 11.41 2.10 21.64
N TRP A 122 12.43 1.82 20.84
CA TRP A 122 12.75 0.50 20.31
C TRP A 122 13.93 -0.12 21.05
N TYR A 123 13.88 -1.40 21.32
CA TYR A 123 15.04 -2.14 21.85
C TYR A 123 16.08 -2.42 20.77
N VAL A 124 15.65 -2.56 19.54
CA VAL A 124 16.49 -2.81 18.37
C VAL A 124 15.95 -2.00 17.21
N GLU A 125 16.82 -1.32 16.49
CA GLU A 125 16.54 -0.63 15.25
C GLU A 125 17.53 -1.12 14.19
N ILE A 126 17.01 -1.51 13.04
CA ILE A 126 17.81 -2.11 11.97
C ILE A 126 17.54 -1.34 10.69
N ASP A 127 18.59 -0.73 10.17
CA ASP A 127 18.57 -0.11 8.85
C ASP A 127 18.88 -1.16 7.78
N LEU A 128 17.95 -1.35 6.86
CA LEU A 128 18.13 -2.26 5.72
C LEU A 128 18.39 -1.49 4.45
N SER A 129 19.50 -1.75 3.80
CA SER A 129 19.78 -1.24 2.45
C SER A 129 18.86 -1.89 1.41
N SER A 130 18.74 -1.26 0.24
CA SER A 130 18.00 -1.85 -0.88
C SER A 130 18.57 -3.20 -1.34
N GLU A 131 19.88 -3.40 -1.20
CA GLU A 131 20.52 -4.68 -1.53
C GLU A 131 20.13 -5.78 -0.54
N GLU A 132 20.13 -5.50 0.76
CA GLU A 132 19.71 -6.44 1.80
C GLU A 132 18.23 -6.81 1.64
N ILE A 133 17.37 -5.84 1.38
CA ILE A 133 15.94 -6.11 1.09
C ILE A 133 15.81 -7.04 -0.13
N ASN A 134 16.55 -6.79 -1.21
CA ASN A 134 16.52 -7.65 -2.39
C ASN A 134 17.05 -9.06 -2.09
N ASN A 135 18.07 -9.20 -1.25
CA ASN A 135 18.58 -10.50 -0.83
C ASN A 135 17.54 -11.26 -0.01
N ILE A 136 16.84 -10.60 0.91
CA ILE A 136 15.73 -11.18 1.68
C ILE A 136 14.62 -11.69 0.74
N LEU A 137 14.21 -10.88 -0.23
CA LEU A 137 13.18 -11.26 -1.20
C LEU A 137 13.62 -12.44 -2.08
N ARG A 138 14.87 -12.48 -2.49
CA ARG A 138 15.43 -13.62 -3.25
C ARG A 138 15.50 -14.90 -2.42
N ALA A 139 15.91 -14.79 -1.16
CA ALA A 139 15.94 -15.93 -0.23
C ALA A 139 14.52 -16.48 -0.01
N LYS A 140 13.54 -15.61 0.25
CA LYS A 140 12.12 -16.01 0.36
C LYS A 140 11.61 -16.67 -0.92
N GLY A 141 11.96 -16.14 -2.09
CA GLY A 141 11.57 -16.72 -3.38
C GLY A 141 12.18 -18.11 -3.63
N ALA A 142 13.39 -18.38 -3.14
CA ALA A 142 14.05 -19.69 -3.24
C ALA A 142 13.52 -20.73 -2.22
N MET A 143 12.96 -20.25 -1.12
CA MET A 143 12.41 -21.06 -0.02
C MET A 143 10.93 -20.80 0.14
N SER A 144 10.14 -21.11 -0.90
CA SER A 144 8.70 -20.79 -0.95
C SER A 144 7.88 -21.47 0.14
N GLU A 145 8.33 -22.61 0.63
CA GLU A 145 7.73 -23.41 1.70
C GLU A 145 7.94 -22.82 3.11
N VAL A 146 8.90 -21.89 3.26
CA VAL A 146 9.18 -21.25 4.55
C VAL A 146 8.30 -20.01 4.70
N ASP A 147 7.42 -20.02 5.69
CA ASP A 147 6.44 -18.95 5.92
C ASP A 147 6.92 -17.85 6.88
N HIS A 148 8.02 -18.11 7.59
CA HIS A 148 8.55 -17.19 8.59
C HIS A 148 10.07 -17.12 8.55
N PHE A 149 10.59 -16.08 9.14
CA PHE A 149 12.00 -15.94 9.43
C PHE A 149 12.19 -15.36 10.84
N LEU A 150 13.29 -15.73 11.46
CA LEU A 150 13.71 -15.24 12.76
C LEU A 150 14.72 -14.10 12.55
N VAL A 151 14.53 -13.03 13.31
CA VAL A 151 15.53 -11.96 13.44
C VAL A 151 16.21 -12.11 14.79
N THR A 152 17.49 -12.30 14.78
CA THR A 152 18.30 -12.42 16.01
C THR A 152 19.42 -11.41 16.01
N THR A 153 19.77 -10.91 17.18
CA THR A 153 20.92 -10.04 17.38
C THR A 153 21.97 -10.81 18.17
N THR A 154 23.17 -10.82 17.67
CA THR A 154 24.33 -11.48 18.29
C THR A 154 25.55 -10.57 18.24
N LYS A 155 26.63 -10.96 18.89
CA LYS A 155 27.91 -10.27 18.77
C LYS A 155 28.86 -11.13 17.96
N ASP A 156 29.52 -10.54 16.99
CA ASP A 156 30.57 -11.19 16.23
C ASP A 156 31.86 -11.38 17.06
N LEU A 157 32.88 -11.92 16.43
CA LEU A 157 34.19 -12.16 17.06
C LEU A 157 34.87 -10.86 17.53
N ASP A 158 34.56 -9.74 16.90
CA ASP A 158 35.08 -8.41 17.22
C ASP A 158 34.17 -7.66 18.21
N LYS A 159 33.15 -8.34 18.78
CA LYS A 159 32.14 -7.81 19.71
C LYS A 159 31.26 -6.71 19.12
N GLN A 160 31.11 -6.63 17.80
CA GLN A 160 30.18 -5.78 17.14
C GLN A 160 28.78 -6.43 17.14
N ASP A 161 27.74 -5.62 17.31
CA ASP A 161 26.37 -6.12 17.24
C ASP A 161 26.03 -6.46 15.77
N VAL A 162 25.65 -7.71 15.54
CA VAL A 162 25.27 -8.25 14.23
C VAL A 162 23.81 -8.67 14.28
N CYS A 163 23.07 -8.34 13.23
CA CYS A 163 21.72 -8.81 13.02
C CYS A 163 21.72 -9.94 11.99
N GLU A 164 21.16 -11.06 12.36
CA GLU A 164 21.02 -12.23 11.50
C GLU A 164 19.55 -12.47 11.16
N LEU A 165 19.28 -12.78 9.89
CA LEU A 165 17.98 -13.22 9.41
C LEU A 165 18.07 -14.69 9.06
N ILE A 166 17.37 -15.52 9.82
CA ILE A 166 17.35 -16.96 9.66
C ILE A 166 15.99 -17.37 9.07
N PHE A 167 16.00 -18.02 7.91
CA PHE A 167 14.78 -18.52 7.27
C PHE A 167 14.52 -19.97 7.72
N GLY A 168 13.29 -20.21 8.22
CA GLY A 168 12.86 -21.50 8.75
C GLY A 168 13.02 -21.63 10.26
N ASP A 169 12.70 -22.81 10.75
CA ASP A 169 12.90 -23.20 12.16
C ASP A 169 14.39 -23.60 12.37
N GLU A 170 14.88 -23.33 13.57
CA GLU A 170 16.16 -23.88 14.01
C GLU A 170 16.11 -25.41 14.13
#